data_52999aca00e79118f8db8d2cbc03b750
#
_entry.id   52999aca00e79118f8db8d2cbc03b750
#
_cell.length_a   1.000
_cell.length_b   1.000
_cell.length_c   1.000
_cell.angle_alpha   90.00
_cell.angle_beta   90.00
_cell.angle_gamma   90.00
#
_symmetry.space_group_name_H-M   'P 1'
#
loop_
_entity.id
_entity.type
_entity.pdbx_description
1 polymer ?
#
loop_
_entity_poly.entity_id
_entity_poly.type
_entity_poly.pdbx_seq_one_letter_code
_entity_poly.pdbx_strand_id
1 'polypeptide(L)'
;PKLLFLGTEYGVYVSLNQGEKWHKFSSGLPTISVRDLAIQKRENDLVIATFGRSFYVLDDYSPLRLINDETLASEAVLFPPKKALQYHQIYGGSGSSGGATFTAKNPEYGAVFSYYLKEGHTSLKSKRLKAEISKKGDQSLIEKLAQKGYKTPSSIIDEDLKKLVKIT
;
A
#
# COMPACT_ATOMS: atom_id res chain seq x y z
N PRO A 1 5.31 -26.25 1.81
CA PRO A 1 5.54 -24.90 2.35
C PRO A 1 4.24 -24.34 2.91
N LYS A 2 4.29 -23.63 4.05
CA LYS A 2 3.08 -23.04 4.67
C LYS A 2 2.54 -21.86 3.83
N LEU A 3 3.42 -21.06 3.27
CA LEU A 3 3.09 -19.89 2.44
C LEU A 3 2.93 -20.30 0.99
N LEU A 4 1.76 -20.01 0.43
CA LEU A 4 1.43 -20.24 -0.98
C LEU A 4 0.86 -18.96 -1.60
N PHE A 5 1.17 -18.74 -2.88
CA PHE A 5 0.57 -17.69 -3.69
C PHE A 5 -0.20 -18.31 -4.85
N LEU A 6 -1.36 -17.75 -5.15
CA LEU A 6 -2.23 -18.18 -6.24
C LEU A 6 -2.64 -16.97 -7.07
N GLY A 7 -2.29 -16.98 -8.35
CA GLY A 7 -2.77 -16.04 -9.34
C GLY A 7 -4.10 -16.50 -9.94
N THR A 8 -5.05 -15.60 -10.05
CA THR A 8 -6.36 -15.86 -10.64
C THR A 8 -6.75 -14.75 -11.62
N GLU A 9 -7.88 -14.89 -12.28
CA GLU A 9 -8.43 -13.81 -13.11
C GLU A 9 -8.86 -12.57 -12.31
N TYR A 10 -9.00 -12.70 -10.98
CA TYR A 10 -9.47 -11.64 -10.09
C TYR A 10 -8.39 -11.07 -9.17
N GLY A 11 -7.13 -11.45 -9.37
CA GLY A 11 -5.99 -10.99 -8.60
C GLY A 11 -5.18 -12.11 -7.95
N VAL A 12 -4.36 -11.74 -6.97
CA VAL A 12 -3.52 -12.65 -6.21
C VAL A 12 -4.18 -13.03 -4.90
N TYR A 13 -4.05 -14.28 -4.53
CA TYR A 13 -4.43 -14.81 -3.22
C TYR A 13 -3.21 -15.38 -2.52
N VAL A 14 -3.20 -15.27 -1.21
CA VAL A 14 -2.15 -15.81 -0.35
C VAL A 14 -2.76 -16.77 0.67
N SER A 15 -2.10 -17.90 0.87
CA SER A 15 -2.40 -18.80 1.96
C SER A 15 -1.20 -18.90 2.90
N LEU A 16 -1.45 -18.81 4.21
CA LEU A 16 -0.45 -18.89 5.26
C LEU A 16 -0.45 -20.29 5.94
N ASN A 17 -1.39 -21.14 5.57
CA ASN A 17 -1.66 -22.45 6.19
C ASN A 17 -1.80 -23.57 5.16
N GLN A 18 -0.89 -23.63 4.20
CA GLN A 18 -0.79 -24.72 3.21
C GLN A 18 -1.98 -24.83 2.24
N GLY A 19 -2.78 -23.78 2.10
CA GLY A 19 -3.92 -23.77 1.17
C GLY A 19 -5.28 -24.02 1.84
N GLU A 20 -5.33 -24.22 3.15
CA GLU A 20 -6.61 -24.38 3.86
C GLU A 20 -7.48 -23.12 3.82
N LYS A 21 -6.82 -21.96 3.96
CA LYS A 21 -7.50 -20.66 3.89
C LYS A 21 -6.77 -19.72 2.96
N TRP A 22 -7.53 -19.04 2.09
CA TRP A 22 -7.02 -18.09 1.13
C TRP A 22 -7.50 -16.68 1.44
N HIS A 23 -6.59 -15.74 1.40
CA HIS A 23 -6.85 -14.33 1.58
C HIS A 23 -6.52 -13.58 0.29
N LYS A 24 -7.42 -12.72 -0.18
CA LYS A 24 -7.15 -11.87 -1.33
C LYS A 24 -6.09 -10.84 -0.97
N PHE A 25 -5.02 -10.80 -1.74
CA PHE A 25 -3.98 -9.78 -1.64
C PHE A 25 -4.37 -8.58 -2.49
N SER A 26 -4.91 -7.54 -1.86
CA SER A 26 -5.49 -6.38 -2.56
C SER A 26 -4.72 -5.08 -2.32
N SER A 27 -3.75 -5.05 -1.40
CA SER A 27 -2.94 -3.86 -1.14
C SER A 27 -2.03 -3.55 -2.33
N GLY A 28 -2.24 -2.39 -2.95
CA GLY A 28 -1.44 -1.94 -4.10
C GLY A 28 -1.69 -2.69 -5.42
N LEU A 29 -2.52 -3.75 -5.41
CA LEU A 29 -2.84 -4.54 -6.59
C LEU A 29 -4.32 -4.35 -6.96
N PRO A 30 -4.65 -3.88 -8.17
CA PRO A 30 -6.03 -3.79 -8.62
C PRO A 30 -6.63 -5.19 -8.86
N THR A 31 -7.94 -5.25 -9.02
CA THR A 31 -8.60 -6.47 -9.50
C THR A 31 -8.25 -6.64 -10.99
N ILE A 32 -7.38 -7.59 -11.28
CA ILE A 32 -6.84 -7.84 -12.62
C ILE A 32 -6.49 -9.31 -12.78
N SER A 33 -6.59 -9.82 -14.00
CA SER A 33 -6.17 -11.18 -14.32
C SER A 33 -4.65 -11.32 -14.18
N VAL A 34 -4.23 -12.28 -13.39
CA VAL A 34 -2.83 -12.67 -13.20
C VAL A 34 -2.51 -13.81 -14.15
N ARG A 35 -1.46 -13.65 -14.92
CA ARG A 35 -1.04 -14.63 -15.94
C ARG A 35 0.07 -15.53 -15.45
N ASP A 36 0.97 -14.98 -14.63
CA ASP A 36 2.08 -15.74 -14.09
C ASP A 36 2.55 -15.14 -12.76
N LEU A 37 3.18 -15.97 -11.94
CA LEU A 37 3.82 -15.62 -10.68
C LEU A 37 5.23 -16.18 -10.63
N ALA A 38 6.21 -15.33 -10.42
CA ALA A 38 7.60 -15.73 -10.27
C ALA A 38 8.16 -15.26 -8.93
N ILE A 39 8.94 -16.14 -8.28
CA ILE A 39 9.63 -15.82 -7.02
C ILE A 39 11.08 -15.52 -7.31
N GLN A 40 11.51 -14.30 -6.99
CA GLN A 40 12.91 -13.94 -6.97
C GLN A 40 13.50 -14.33 -5.59
N LYS A 41 14.22 -15.45 -5.55
CA LYS A 41 14.64 -16.09 -4.30
C LYS A 41 15.68 -15.29 -3.49
N ARG A 42 16.55 -14.54 -4.17
CA ARG A 42 17.64 -13.79 -3.50
C ARG A 42 17.08 -12.69 -2.61
N GLU A 43 16.07 -11.96 -3.11
CA GLU A 43 15.50 -10.81 -2.43
C GLU A 43 14.17 -11.13 -1.72
N ASN A 44 13.62 -12.33 -1.93
CA ASN A 44 12.29 -12.74 -1.49
C ASN A 44 11.18 -11.85 -2.09
N ASP A 45 11.30 -11.50 -3.36
CA ASP A 45 10.30 -10.73 -4.05
C ASP A 45 9.34 -11.65 -4.81
N LEU A 46 8.08 -11.24 -4.88
CA LEU A 46 7.08 -11.88 -5.72
C LEU A 46 6.80 -10.98 -6.92
N VAL A 47 7.12 -11.48 -8.11
CA VAL A 47 6.81 -10.80 -9.37
C VAL A 47 5.49 -11.34 -9.90
N ILE A 48 4.56 -10.44 -10.22
CA ILE A 48 3.21 -10.73 -10.65
C ILE A 48 3.04 -10.22 -12.07
N ALA A 49 2.90 -11.10 -13.05
CA ALA A 49 2.59 -10.75 -14.43
C ALA A 49 1.07 -10.64 -14.61
N THR A 50 0.61 -9.51 -15.12
CA THR A 50 -0.83 -9.24 -15.27
C THR A 50 -1.24 -9.11 -16.72
N PHE A 51 -2.52 -9.28 -17.00
CA PHE A 51 -3.07 -9.03 -18.31
C PHE A 51 -3.33 -7.53 -18.52
N GLY A 52 -2.55 -6.93 -19.42
CA GLY A 52 -2.77 -5.55 -19.86
C GLY A 52 -2.25 -4.44 -18.94
N ARG A 53 -1.69 -4.76 -17.77
CA ARG A 53 -1.13 -3.77 -16.84
C ARG A 53 0.30 -4.08 -16.39
N SER A 54 1.07 -4.74 -17.25
CA SER A 54 2.49 -5.03 -17.01
C SER A 54 2.74 -5.87 -15.75
N PHE A 55 3.82 -5.63 -15.05
CA PHE A 55 4.25 -6.39 -13.89
C PHE A 55 4.06 -5.58 -12.61
N TYR A 56 3.71 -6.29 -11.53
CA TYR A 56 3.76 -5.79 -10.16
C TYR A 56 4.80 -6.57 -9.40
N VAL A 57 5.47 -5.91 -8.47
CA VAL A 57 6.46 -6.55 -7.60
C VAL A 57 6.06 -6.29 -6.15
N LEU A 58 5.95 -7.37 -5.38
CA LEU A 58 5.87 -7.31 -3.94
C LEU A 58 7.29 -7.53 -3.41
N ASP A 59 7.91 -6.44 -2.97
CA ASP A 59 9.23 -6.47 -2.36
C ASP A 59 9.17 -7.17 -1.01
N ASP A 60 10.10 -8.08 -0.78
CA ASP A 60 10.30 -8.82 0.47
C ASP A 60 9.02 -9.38 1.12
N TYR A 61 8.54 -10.51 0.60
CA TYR A 61 7.42 -11.23 1.21
C TYR A 61 7.81 -12.05 2.45
N SER A 62 9.07 -12.01 2.89
CA SER A 62 9.54 -12.82 4.02
C SER A 62 8.74 -12.64 5.32
N PRO A 63 8.22 -11.45 5.67
CA PRO A 63 7.35 -11.30 6.83
C PRO A 63 6.10 -12.18 6.80
N LEU A 64 5.53 -12.45 5.62
CA LEU A 64 4.36 -13.32 5.49
C LEU A 64 4.63 -14.76 5.92
N ARG A 65 5.88 -15.21 5.87
CA ARG A 65 6.28 -16.56 6.34
C ARG A 65 6.26 -16.70 7.86
N LEU A 66 6.35 -15.57 8.57
CA LEU A 66 6.44 -15.50 10.02
C LEU A 66 5.07 -15.27 10.67
N ILE A 67 4.04 -14.99 9.87
CA ILE A 67 2.68 -14.84 10.37
C ILE A 67 2.14 -16.23 10.75
N ASN A 68 1.73 -16.34 12.01
CA ASN A 68 1.08 -17.51 12.60
C ASN A 68 0.01 -17.06 13.60
N ASP A 69 -0.68 -17.99 14.21
CA ASP A 69 -1.74 -17.69 15.18
C ASP A 69 -1.23 -16.91 16.38
N GLU A 70 0.00 -17.16 16.84
CA GLU A 70 0.62 -16.41 17.93
C GLU A 70 0.89 -14.95 17.53
N THR A 71 1.40 -14.74 16.31
CA THR A 71 1.59 -13.39 15.74
C THR A 71 0.27 -12.64 15.68
N LEU A 72 -0.78 -13.29 15.19
CA LEU A 72 -2.11 -12.68 15.05
C LEU A 72 -2.80 -12.44 16.40
N ALA A 73 -2.47 -13.21 17.45
CA ALA A 73 -2.96 -13.00 18.81
C ALA A 73 -2.28 -11.83 19.52
N SER A 74 -1.04 -11.52 19.15
CA SER A 74 -0.22 -10.45 19.75
C SER A 74 -0.76 -9.07 19.37
N GLU A 75 -0.61 -8.09 20.29
CA GLU A 75 -1.01 -6.69 20.01
C GLU A 75 -0.14 -6.05 18.92
N ALA A 76 1.17 -6.32 18.97
CA ALA A 76 2.13 -5.83 18.00
C ALA A 76 3.29 -6.81 17.85
N VAL A 77 3.77 -6.99 16.63
CA VAL A 77 4.96 -7.79 16.32
C VAL A 77 5.82 -7.04 15.32
N LEU A 78 7.11 -6.91 15.62
CA LEU A 78 8.11 -6.42 14.68
C LEU A 78 8.79 -7.63 14.03
N PHE A 79 8.75 -7.71 12.71
CA PHE A 79 9.44 -8.74 11.97
C PHE A 79 10.93 -8.42 11.82
N PRO A 80 11.80 -9.45 11.75
CA PRO A 80 13.21 -9.25 11.49
C PRO A 80 13.42 -8.45 10.20
N PRO A 81 14.15 -7.34 10.23
CA PRO A 81 14.42 -6.57 9.03
C PRO A 81 15.38 -7.33 8.10
N LYS A 82 15.19 -7.15 6.80
CA LYS A 82 16.13 -7.60 5.79
C LYS A 82 17.45 -6.83 5.95
N LYS A 83 18.57 -7.48 5.60
CA LYS A 83 19.88 -6.83 5.58
C LYS A 83 19.85 -5.63 4.62
N ALA A 84 19.97 -4.43 5.14
CA ALA A 84 20.11 -3.22 4.35
C ALA A 84 21.55 -3.08 3.85
N LEU A 85 21.69 -2.74 2.58
CA LEU A 85 22.99 -2.46 1.98
C LEU A 85 23.21 -0.95 1.98
N GLN A 86 24.37 -0.52 2.50
CA GLN A 86 24.80 0.86 2.35
C GLN A 86 25.59 1.01 1.06
N TYR A 87 25.11 1.87 0.17
CA TYR A 87 25.79 2.19 -1.09
C TYR A 87 25.56 3.65 -1.45
N HIS A 88 26.45 4.19 -2.26
CA HIS A 88 26.25 5.53 -2.80
C HIS A 88 25.23 5.47 -3.94
N GLN A 89 24.12 6.19 -3.79
CA GLN A 89 23.17 6.37 -4.87
C GLN A 89 23.80 7.27 -5.94
N ILE A 90 24.03 6.74 -7.12
CA ILE A 90 24.46 7.53 -8.26
C ILE A 90 23.21 8.12 -8.91
N TYR A 91 22.98 9.40 -8.69
CA TYR A 91 21.95 10.15 -9.39
C TYR A 91 22.52 10.58 -10.74
N GLY A 92 22.07 10.00 -11.81
CA GLY A 92 22.48 10.43 -13.13
C GLY A 92 22.75 9.27 -14.07
N GLY A 93 21.95 9.19 -15.03
CA GLY A 93 21.89 8.20 -16.08
C GLY A 93 20.44 7.80 -16.25
N SER A 94 19.65 8.67 -16.88
CA SER A 94 18.36 8.26 -17.40
C SER A 94 18.65 7.21 -18.47
N GLY A 95 18.73 5.95 -18.04
CA GLY A 95 18.62 4.87 -18.99
C GLY A 95 17.35 5.10 -19.78
N SER A 96 17.42 5.04 -21.09
CA SER A 96 16.26 5.11 -21.93
C SER A 96 15.31 3.98 -21.51
N SER A 97 14.14 4.31 -21.01
CA SER A 97 13.06 3.35 -20.80
C SER A 97 12.36 2.95 -22.11
N GLY A 98 12.98 3.26 -23.26
CA GLY A 98 12.40 3.06 -24.57
C GLY A 98 11.14 3.91 -24.76
N GLY A 99 10.07 3.31 -25.27
CA GLY A 99 8.77 3.96 -25.41
C GLY A 99 7.90 3.95 -24.16
N ALA A 100 8.41 3.42 -23.03
CA ALA A 100 7.64 3.34 -21.79
C ALA A 100 7.54 4.71 -21.12
N THR A 101 6.32 5.18 -20.92
CA THR A 101 6.03 6.45 -20.24
C THR A 101 5.82 6.27 -18.74
N PHE A 102 5.63 5.04 -18.28
CA PHE A 102 5.41 4.72 -16.88
C PHE A 102 6.64 4.08 -16.25
N THR A 103 7.08 4.62 -15.12
CA THR A 103 8.13 4.04 -14.28
C THR A 103 7.63 3.93 -12.85
N ALA A 104 7.79 2.77 -12.24
CA ALA A 104 7.54 2.58 -10.82
C ALA A 104 8.68 3.17 -9.98
N LYS A 105 8.39 3.59 -8.75
CA LYS A 105 9.42 3.98 -7.80
C LYS A 105 10.30 2.78 -7.46
N ASN A 106 11.60 3.02 -7.30
CA ASN A 106 12.49 2.04 -6.69
C ASN A 106 12.12 1.81 -5.21
N PRO A 107 12.46 0.64 -4.64
CA PRO A 107 12.38 0.42 -3.20
C PRO A 107 13.10 1.53 -2.43
N GLU A 108 12.59 1.87 -1.24
CA GLU A 108 13.18 2.91 -0.40
C GLU A 108 14.61 2.54 0.01
N TYR A 109 15.49 3.54 0.02
CA TYR A 109 16.87 3.36 0.46
C TYR A 109 16.94 3.23 1.98
N GLY A 110 17.65 2.21 2.46
CA GLY A 110 17.88 1.99 3.87
C GLY A 110 17.26 0.72 4.43
N ALA A 111 17.14 0.64 5.74
CA ALA A 111 16.50 -0.49 6.41
C ALA A 111 14.98 -0.31 6.44
N VAL A 112 14.28 -1.29 5.91
CA VAL A 112 12.81 -1.35 5.92
C VAL A 112 12.38 -2.24 7.08
N PHE A 113 11.47 -1.73 7.92
CA PHE A 113 10.90 -2.46 9.04
C PHE A 113 9.45 -2.82 8.73
N SER A 114 9.16 -4.12 8.70
CA SER A 114 7.81 -4.63 8.57
C SER A 114 7.28 -4.99 9.95
N TYR A 115 6.04 -4.63 10.24
CA TYR A 115 5.42 -4.93 11.52
C TYR A 115 3.94 -5.29 11.37
N TYR A 116 3.43 -6.02 12.34
CA TYR A 116 2.02 -6.33 12.49
C TYR A 116 1.45 -5.56 13.67
N LEU A 117 0.27 -5.01 13.52
CA LEU A 117 -0.54 -4.43 14.60
C LEU A 117 -1.93 -5.04 14.53
N LYS A 118 -2.39 -5.59 15.66
CA LYS A 118 -3.73 -6.18 15.76
C LYS A 118 -4.83 -5.13 15.57
N GLU A 119 -4.62 -3.95 16.15
CA GLU A 119 -5.51 -2.80 15.98
C GLU A 119 -4.79 -1.64 15.30
N GLY A 120 -5.48 -1.00 14.36
CA GLY A 120 -4.93 0.17 13.69
C GLY A 120 -4.76 1.33 14.67
N HIS A 121 -3.52 1.78 14.85
CA HIS A 121 -3.22 2.90 15.74
C HIS A 121 -3.52 4.21 15.04
N THR A 122 -4.52 4.92 15.53
CA THR A 122 -4.84 6.27 15.03
C THR A 122 -4.15 7.29 15.92
N SER A 123 -3.20 8.05 15.37
CA SER A 123 -2.50 9.10 16.13
C SER A 123 -3.48 10.13 16.70
N LEU A 124 -3.12 10.75 17.82
CA LEU A 124 -3.91 11.82 18.43
C LEU A 124 -4.17 12.97 17.44
N LYS A 125 -3.17 13.29 16.60
CA LYS A 125 -3.30 14.28 15.52
C LYS A 125 -4.38 13.87 14.52
N SER A 126 -4.40 12.61 14.08
CA SER A 126 -5.40 12.10 13.15
C SER A 126 -6.80 12.04 13.75
N LYS A 127 -6.92 11.68 15.04
CA LYS A 127 -8.20 11.71 15.78
C LYS A 127 -8.74 13.15 15.87
N ARG A 128 -7.85 14.10 16.22
CA ARG A 128 -8.20 15.52 16.29
C ARG A 128 -8.63 16.06 14.93
N LEU A 129 -7.87 15.77 13.87
CA LEU A 129 -8.18 16.21 12.51
C LEU A 129 -9.54 15.66 12.03
N LYS A 130 -9.82 14.37 12.28
CA LYS A 130 -11.13 13.76 11.99
C LYS A 130 -12.26 14.44 12.77
N ALA A 131 -12.04 14.77 14.04
CA ALA A 131 -13.02 15.46 14.85
C ALA A 131 -13.24 16.91 14.39
N GLU A 132 -12.19 17.61 13.96
CA GLU A 132 -12.27 18.95 13.38
C GLU A 132 -12.99 18.96 12.04
N ILE A 133 -12.73 17.97 11.18
CA ILE A 133 -13.43 17.79 9.90
C ILE A 133 -14.92 17.49 10.15
N SER A 134 -15.22 16.61 11.10
CA SER A 134 -16.61 16.30 11.48
C SER A 134 -17.35 17.50 12.03
N LYS A 135 -16.68 18.34 12.83
CA LYS A 135 -17.26 19.62 13.33
C LYS A 135 -17.38 20.70 12.26
N LYS A 136 -16.46 20.71 11.26
CA LYS A 136 -16.48 21.66 10.14
C LYS A 136 -17.46 21.26 9.03
N GLY A 137 -17.95 20.03 9.02
CA GLY A 137 -19.09 19.61 8.19
C GLY A 137 -20.42 20.24 8.59
N ASP A 138 -20.40 21.10 9.60
CA ASP A 138 -21.55 21.84 10.07
C ASP A 138 -21.94 22.94 9.06
N GLN A 139 -23.23 23.17 8.93
CA GLN A 139 -23.92 24.04 7.93
C GLN A 139 -23.26 25.42 7.70
N SER A 140 -22.62 26.01 8.72
CA SER A 140 -21.98 27.32 8.61
C SER A 140 -20.82 27.40 7.62
N LEU A 141 -20.15 26.29 7.35
CA LEU A 141 -19.03 26.22 6.36
C LEU A 141 -19.57 26.02 4.95
N ILE A 142 -20.62 25.23 4.81
CA ILE A 142 -21.34 25.02 3.54
C ILE A 142 -21.93 26.34 3.05
N GLU A 143 -22.51 27.15 3.98
CA GLU A 143 -23.02 28.49 3.66
C GLU A 143 -21.92 29.48 3.25
N LYS A 144 -20.76 29.48 3.93
CA LYS A 144 -19.63 30.36 3.59
C LYS A 144 -18.97 29.97 2.25
N LEU A 145 -18.98 28.69 1.89
CA LEU A 145 -18.44 28.20 0.63
C LEU A 145 -19.45 28.40 -0.52
N ALA A 146 -20.75 28.29 -0.24
CA ALA A 146 -21.81 28.64 -1.18
C ALA A 146 -21.77 30.14 -1.54
N GLN A 147 -21.47 31.02 -0.60
CA GLN A 147 -21.24 32.44 -0.83
C GLN A 147 -20.02 32.74 -1.72
N LYS A 148 -19.05 31.85 -1.80
CA LYS A 148 -17.88 31.92 -2.68
C LYS A 148 -18.10 31.34 -4.08
N GLY A 149 -19.33 30.98 -4.44
CA GLY A 149 -19.70 30.57 -5.79
C GLY A 149 -19.63 29.07 -6.09
N TYR A 150 -19.41 28.21 -5.09
CA TYR A 150 -19.46 26.76 -5.25
C TYR A 150 -20.91 26.26 -5.31
N LYS A 151 -21.24 25.52 -6.37
CA LYS A 151 -22.65 25.20 -6.71
C LYS A 151 -23.22 23.95 -6.05
N THR A 152 -22.39 23.07 -5.42
CA THR A 152 -22.88 21.85 -4.76
C THR A 152 -22.01 21.44 -3.56
N PRO A 153 -22.60 20.87 -2.49
CA PRO A 153 -21.84 20.39 -1.32
C PRO A 153 -20.76 19.36 -1.66
N SER A 154 -21.00 18.49 -2.63
CA SER A 154 -20.05 17.45 -3.07
C SER A 154 -18.84 18.01 -3.81
N SER A 155 -18.97 19.10 -4.57
CA SER A 155 -17.82 19.73 -5.25
C SER A 155 -16.92 20.49 -4.28
N ILE A 156 -17.47 20.94 -3.15
CA ILE A 156 -16.74 21.65 -2.08
C ILE A 156 -15.86 20.66 -1.29
N ILE A 157 -16.41 19.48 -0.99
CA ILE A 157 -15.74 18.48 -0.16
C ILE A 157 -14.54 17.85 -0.88
N ASP A 158 -14.61 17.66 -2.19
CA ASP A 158 -13.57 16.96 -2.97
C ASP A 158 -12.35 17.84 -3.32
N GLU A 159 -12.56 19.13 -3.61
CA GLU A 159 -11.44 20.01 -4.02
C GLU A 159 -10.72 20.65 -2.82
N ASP A 160 -11.46 21.11 -1.82
CA ASP A 160 -10.85 21.79 -0.68
C ASP A 160 -10.28 20.84 0.36
N LEU A 161 -10.83 19.61 0.49
CA LEU A 161 -10.19 18.55 1.27
C LEU A 161 -8.89 18.03 0.62
N LYS A 162 -8.83 17.96 -0.70
CA LYS A 162 -7.59 17.62 -1.42
C LYS A 162 -6.51 18.70 -1.28
N LYS A 163 -6.87 19.97 -1.16
CA LYS A 163 -5.93 21.07 -0.90
C LYS A 163 -5.44 21.11 0.54
N LEU A 164 -6.31 20.78 1.51
CA LEU A 164 -5.94 20.72 2.93
C LEU A 164 -5.07 19.52 3.29
N VAL A 165 -5.17 18.40 2.57
CA VAL A 165 -4.32 17.22 2.74
C VAL A 165 -2.94 17.39 2.09
N LYS A 166 -2.74 18.41 1.24
CA LYS A 166 -1.45 18.71 0.58
C LYS A 166 -0.50 19.60 1.39
N ILE A 167 -0.90 20.03 2.59
CA ILE A 167 -0.07 20.88 3.47
C ILE A 167 0.34 20.07 4.71
N THR A 168 1.06 18.98 4.49
CA THR A 168 1.90 18.34 5.52
C THR A 168 3.10 17.71 4.85
#